data_ebce4cd681371ae51bab7e95203ba2e6
#
_entry.id   ebce4cd681371ae51bab7e95203ba2e6
#
_cell.length_a   1.000
_cell.length_b   1.000
_cell.length_c   1.000
_cell.angle_alpha   90.00
_cell.angle_beta   90.00
_cell.angle_gamma   90.00
#
_symmetry.space_group_name_H-M   'P 1'
#
loop_
_entity.id
_entity.type
_entity.pdbx_description
1 polymer ?
#
loop_
_entity_poly.entity_id
_entity_poly.type
_entity_poly.pdbx_seq_one_letter_code
_entity_poly.pdbx_strand_id
1 'polypeptide(L)'
;MNLLKIALLQISPCGALDGNLEKGLESCKQAKEMGADIALFPEMWSNGYDIYHQPLDCVKSAAISANGDFVHSFGNAAKELQMAIGITFLER
;
A
#
# COMPACT_ATOMS: atom_id res chain seq x y z
N MET A 1 -2.68 -17.13 25.52
CA MET A 1 -3.01 -15.73 25.21
C MET A 1 -2.70 -15.46 23.75
N ASN A 2 -3.66 -14.91 23.05
CA ASN A 2 -3.48 -14.55 21.66
C ASN A 2 -2.94 -13.12 21.54
N LEU A 3 -1.83 -12.97 20.83
CA LEU A 3 -1.23 -11.66 20.56
C LEU A 3 -1.46 -11.29 19.09
N LEU A 4 -1.84 -10.05 18.86
CA LEU A 4 -1.96 -9.50 17.53
C LEU A 4 -0.67 -8.74 17.20
N LYS A 5 0.01 -9.14 16.12
CA LYS A 5 1.23 -8.47 15.68
C LYS A 5 0.93 -7.56 14.50
N ILE A 6 1.25 -6.29 14.64
CA ILE A 6 1.02 -5.27 13.61
C ILE A 6 2.37 -4.78 13.09
N ALA A 7 2.56 -4.86 11.78
CA ALA A 7 3.72 -4.28 11.13
C ALA A 7 3.35 -2.88 10.62
N LEU A 8 4.01 -1.86 11.15
CA LEU A 8 3.90 -0.50 10.65
C LEU A 8 5.00 -0.31 9.61
N LEU A 9 4.61 -0.23 8.34
CA LEU A 9 5.57 -0.16 7.24
C LEU A 9 6.08 1.27 7.08
N GLN A 10 7.27 1.54 7.62
CA GLN A 10 7.91 2.86 7.52
C GLN A 10 8.85 2.87 6.33
N ILE A 11 8.26 2.86 5.14
CA ILE A 11 8.97 2.79 3.88
C ILE A 11 8.65 4.02 3.03
N SER A 12 9.57 4.38 2.15
CA SER A 12 9.40 5.52 1.28
C SER A 12 8.87 5.08 -0.08
N PRO A 13 7.88 5.79 -0.64
CA PRO A 13 7.42 5.50 -2.00
C PRO A 13 8.50 5.86 -3.01
N CYS A 14 8.47 5.21 -4.17
CA CYS A 14 9.46 5.44 -5.21
C CYS A 14 9.02 6.49 -6.25
N GLY A 15 7.84 7.08 -6.09
CA GLY A 15 7.35 8.12 -6.98
C GLY A 15 6.55 7.64 -8.18
N ALA A 16 6.41 6.33 -8.37
CA ALA A 16 5.64 5.75 -9.46
C ALA A 16 4.68 4.69 -8.92
N LEU A 17 3.47 4.63 -9.48
CA LEU A 17 2.43 3.71 -9.01
C LEU A 17 2.88 2.25 -9.06
N ASP A 18 3.43 1.82 -10.21
CA ASP A 18 3.86 0.43 -10.38
C ASP A 18 4.99 0.05 -9.45
N GLY A 19 5.96 0.97 -9.25
CA GLY A 19 7.06 0.73 -8.33
C GLY A 19 6.58 0.67 -6.89
N ASN A 20 5.62 1.51 -6.52
CA ASN A 20 5.03 1.48 -5.19
C ASN A 20 4.23 0.20 -4.97
N LEU A 21 3.57 -0.31 -6.00
CA LEU A 21 2.88 -1.60 -5.92
C LEU A 21 3.88 -2.73 -5.64
N GLU A 22 4.94 -2.82 -6.42
CA GLU A 22 5.95 -3.87 -6.25
C GLU A 22 6.63 -3.80 -4.88
N LYS A 23 7.05 -2.60 -4.49
CA LYS A 23 7.70 -2.38 -3.19
C LYS A 23 6.75 -2.72 -2.04
N GLY A 24 5.49 -2.34 -2.18
CA GLY A 24 4.47 -2.63 -1.19
C GLY A 24 4.21 -4.12 -1.03
N LEU A 25 4.09 -4.85 -2.14
CA LEU A 25 3.86 -6.29 -2.10
C LEU A 25 5.04 -7.03 -1.47
N GLU A 26 6.26 -6.62 -1.79
CA GLU A 26 7.45 -7.20 -1.18
C GLU A 26 7.50 -6.93 0.32
N SER A 27 7.15 -5.72 0.73
CA SER A 27 7.10 -5.36 2.15
C SER A 27 6.06 -6.19 2.91
N CYS A 28 4.93 -6.50 2.28
CA CYS A 28 3.91 -7.36 2.88
C CYS A 28 4.44 -8.78 3.08
N LYS A 29 5.18 -9.32 2.12
CA LYS A 29 5.81 -10.65 2.26
C LYS A 29 6.79 -10.67 3.43
N GLN A 30 7.62 -9.64 3.54
CA GLN A 30 8.58 -9.52 4.64
C GLN A 30 7.86 -9.42 5.98
N ALA A 31 6.79 -8.63 6.06
CA ALA A 31 5.99 -8.51 7.27
C ALA A 31 5.41 -9.86 7.70
N LYS A 32 4.91 -10.64 6.75
CA LYS A 32 4.38 -11.98 7.03
C LYS A 32 5.47 -12.92 7.54
N GLU A 33 6.65 -12.88 6.94
CA GLU A 33 7.80 -13.68 7.40
C GLU A 33 8.19 -13.35 8.83
N MET A 34 7.98 -12.10 9.25
CA MET A 34 8.25 -11.66 10.62
C MET A 34 7.10 -11.97 11.59
N GLY A 35 6.05 -12.61 11.10
CA GLY A 35 4.93 -13.04 11.93
C GLY A 35 3.82 -12.01 12.10
N ALA A 36 3.74 -11.01 11.25
CA ALA A 36 2.69 -9.99 11.34
C ALA A 36 1.32 -10.57 10.99
N ASP A 37 0.31 -10.11 11.71
CA ASP A 37 -1.10 -10.40 11.41
C ASP A 37 -1.72 -9.30 10.56
N ILE A 38 -1.20 -8.08 10.67
CA ILE A 38 -1.66 -6.91 9.94
C ILE A 38 -0.44 -6.13 9.46
N ALA A 39 -0.47 -5.69 8.20
CA ALA A 39 0.52 -4.76 7.64
C ALA A 39 -0.18 -3.44 7.31
N LEU A 40 0.34 -2.33 7.83
CA LEU A 40 -0.22 -0.99 7.60
C LEU A 40 0.77 -0.12 6.84
N PHE A 41 0.31 0.50 5.77
CA PHE A 41 1.12 1.38 4.93
C PHE A 41 1.08 2.83 5.40
N PRO A 42 2.10 3.65 5.05
CA PRO A 42 2.06 5.08 5.29
C PRO A 42 0.94 5.74 4.48
N GLU A 43 0.54 6.96 4.87
CA GLU A 43 -0.45 7.71 4.11
C GLU A 43 0.02 7.95 2.67
N MET A 44 -0.94 8.03 1.75
CA MET A 44 -0.69 8.31 0.32
C MET A 44 0.30 7.36 -0.33
N TRP A 45 0.27 6.08 0.06
CA TRP A 45 1.22 5.11 -0.44
C TRP A 45 1.23 4.97 -1.97
N SER A 46 0.06 5.06 -2.60
CA SER A 46 -0.02 4.90 -4.06
C SER A 46 0.81 5.93 -4.81
N ASN A 47 0.90 7.16 -4.30
CA ASN A 47 1.52 8.28 -4.99
C ASN A 47 2.62 8.98 -4.19
N GLY A 48 2.63 8.83 -2.86
CA GLY A 48 3.49 9.60 -1.97
C GLY A 48 2.95 11.01 -1.72
N TYR A 49 3.48 11.68 -0.72
CA TYR A 49 3.03 13.02 -0.34
C TYR A 49 3.37 14.10 -1.37
N ASP A 50 4.39 13.89 -2.18
CA ASP A 50 4.83 14.88 -3.17
C ASP A 50 3.76 15.19 -4.20
N ILE A 51 2.72 14.36 -4.31
CA ILE A 51 1.61 14.61 -5.22
C ILE A 51 0.92 15.95 -4.95
N TYR A 52 0.95 16.43 -3.71
CA TYR A 52 0.33 17.70 -3.33
C TYR A 52 1.06 18.93 -3.92
N HIS A 53 2.28 18.75 -4.37
CA HIS A 53 3.07 19.82 -5.01
C HIS A 53 2.90 19.85 -6.53
N GLN A 54 2.11 18.93 -7.07
CA GLN A 54 1.88 18.83 -8.50
C GLN A 54 0.67 19.65 -8.93
N PRO A 55 0.59 20.05 -10.22
CA PRO A 55 -0.61 20.69 -10.75
C PRO A 55 -1.85 19.82 -10.56
N LEU A 56 -3.01 20.45 -10.44
CA LEU A 56 -4.26 19.75 -10.18
C LEU A 56 -4.56 18.65 -11.17
N ASP A 57 -4.26 18.86 -12.46
CA ASP A 57 -4.48 17.83 -13.48
C ASP A 57 -3.65 16.59 -13.23
N CYS A 58 -2.40 16.76 -12.76
CA CYS A 58 -1.55 15.63 -12.39
C CYS A 58 -2.10 14.90 -11.18
N VAL A 59 -2.61 15.64 -10.20
CA VAL A 59 -3.23 15.05 -9.00
C VAL A 59 -4.44 14.20 -9.39
N LYS A 60 -5.32 14.74 -10.23
CA LYS A 60 -6.50 14.02 -10.70
C LYS A 60 -6.14 12.77 -11.50
N SER A 61 -5.11 12.87 -12.34
CA SER A 61 -4.65 11.73 -13.13
C SER A 61 -4.05 10.62 -12.27
N ALA A 62 -3.47 10.97 -11.14
CA ALA A 62 -2.85 10.02 -10.23
C ALA A 62 -3.87 9.30 -9.34
N ALA A 63 -5.10 9.81 -9.24
CA ALA A 63 -6.12 9.18 -8.42
C ALA A 63 -6.53 7.83 -9.02
N ILE A 64 -6.73 6.84 -8.16
CA ILE A 64 -7.06 5.49 -8.59
C ILE A 64 -8.38 5.03 -7.99
N SER A 65 -9.00 4.05 -8.63
CA SER A 65 -10.25 3.46 -8.16
C SER A 65 -10.00 2.42 -7.08
N ALA A 66 -10.85 2.39 -6.07
CA ALA A 66 -10.84 1.32 -5.05
C ALA A 66 -11.10 -0.06 -5.67
N ASN A 67 -11.68 -0.11 -6.87
CA ASN A 67 -11.93 -1.36 -7.60
C ASN A 67 -10.88 -1.65 -8.67
N GLY A 68 -9.79 -0.87 -8.71
CA GLY A 68 -8.75 -1.01 -9.71
C GLY A 68 -7.69 -2.04 -9.36
N ASP A 69 -6.73 -2.20 -10.27
CA ASP A 69 -5.68 -3.22 -10.17
C ASP A 69 -4.77 -3.04 -8.96
N PHE A 70 -4.46 -1.79 -8.61
CA PHE A 70 -3.59 -1.52 -7.47
C PHE A 70 -4.19 -2.09 -6.17
N VAL A 71 -5.45 -1.78 -5.92
CA VAL A 71 -6.14 -2.25 -4.70
C VAL A 71 -6.35 -3.76 -4.76
N HIS A 72 -6.75 -4.29 -5.92
CA HIS A 72 -6.97 -5.74 -6.08
C HIS A 72 -5.69 -6.54 -5.87
N SER A 73 -4.55 -6.02 -6.28
CA SER A 73 -3.26 -6.70 -6.06
C SER A 73 -2.97 -6.88 -4.57
N PHE A 74 -3.25 -5.87 -3.76
CA PHE A 74 -3.10 -5.99 -2.31
C PHE A 74 -4.15 -6.90 -1.70
N GLY A 75 -5.37 -6.91 -2.25
CA GLY A 75 -6.41 -7.84 -1.84
C GLY A 75 -6.00 -9.30 -2.07
N ASN A 76 -5.41 -9.58 -3.22
CA ASN A 76 -4.90 -10.91 -3.54
C ASN A 76 -3.74 -11.31 -2.61
N ALA A 77 -2.84 -10.37 -2.33
CA ALA A 77 -1.73 -10.61 -1.41
C ALA A 77 -2.24 -10.91 0.00
N ALA A 78 -3.28 -10.21 0.46
CA ALA A 78 -3.88 -10.45 1.77
C ALA A 78 -4.42 -11.88 1.87
N LYS A 79 -5.05 -12.37 0.81
CA LYS A 79 -5.56 -13.74 0.77
C LYS A 79 -4.42 -14.75 0.77
N GLU A 80 -3.42 -14.55 -0.09
CA GLU A 80 -2.29 -15.48 -0.20
C GLU A 80 -1.48 -15.58 1.08
N LEU A 81 -1.26 -14.42 1.72
CA LEU A 81 -0.46 -14.35 2.93
C LEU A 81 -1.27 -14.63 4.20
N GLN A 82 -2.59 -14.71 4.08
CA GLN A 82 -3.48 -14.84 5.23
C GLN A 82 -3.19 -13.75 6.27
N MET A 83 -3.13 -12.50 5.81
CA MET A 83 -2.75 -11.34 6.60
C MET A 83 -3.61 -10.16 6.17
N ALA A 84 -4.09 -9.38 7.14
CA ALA A 84 -4.81 -8.15 6.84
C ALA A 84 -3.82 -7.09 6.37
N ILE A 85 -4.20 -6.33 5.34
CA ILE A 85 -3.35 -5.26 4.79
C ILE A 85 -4.16 -3.97 4.75
N GLY A 86 -3.65 -2.93 5.40
CA GLY A 86 -4.21 -1.59 5.32
C GLY A 86 -3.40 -0.74 4.36
N ILE A 87 -3.96 -0.46 3.18
CA ILE A 87 -3.30 0.38 2.18
C ILE A 87 -3.94 1.77 2.14
N THR A 88 -3.19 2.71 1.59
CA THR A 88 -3.64 4.08 1.41
C THR A 88 -3.43 4.49 -0.04
N PHE A 89 -4.34 5.28 -0.56
CA PHE A 89 -4.25 5.73 -1.94
C PHE A 89 -5.10 6.98 -2.15
N LEU A 90 -4.83 7.68 -3.25
CA LEU A 90 -5.64 8.82 -3.67
C LEU A 90 -6.81 8.27 -4.48
N GLU A 91 -8.01 8.36 -3.93
CA GLU A 91 -9.21 7.78 -4.55
C GLU A 91 -9.80 8.69 -5.63
N ARG A 92 -10.16 8.06 -6.73
CA ARG A 92 -10.88 8.73 -7.80
C ARG A 92 -12.35 8.80 -7.47
#